data_7592dd13a92a4109f74283d32fe23143
#
_entry.id   7592dd13a92a4109f74283d32fe23143
#
_cell.length_a   1.000
_cell.length_b   1.000
_cell.length_c   1.000
_cell.angle_alpha   90.00
_cell.angle_beta   90.00
_cell.angle_gamma   90.00
#
_symmetry.space_group_name_H-M   'P 1'
#
loop_
_entity.id
_entity.type
_entity.pdbx_description
1 polymer ?
#
loop_
_entity_poly.entity_id
_entity_poly.type
_entity_poly.pdbx_seq_one_letter_code
_entity_poly.pdbx_strand_id
1 'polypeptide(L)'
;MAHFFTFTPKKKAATDIDFIHLIESTGMKILVATEKPFAKEAVDGIRRIVEDAGYELALLEKYTDKAQLLAAVADVDALIVRSDKVTAEVIGAAKNLKIVVRAGAGYDNVDLAAATARGIVVMNTPGQNSNAVAELALAMMVFMSRNRFTPGTGSEIQGKTLGIHAYGNVGKLVGRKGCLLYTSDA
;
A
#
# COMPACT_ATOMS: atom_id res chain seq x y z
N MET A 1 7.70 3.24 -17.09
CA MET A 1 8.26 1.88 -16.92
C MET A 1 7.92 1.41 -15.52
N ALA A 2 6.95 0.54 -15.38
CA ALA A 2 6.52 -0.01 -14.09
C ALA A 2 7.49 -1.13 -13.71
N HIS A 3 8.24 -0.94 -12.62
CA HIS A 3 9.04 -2.01 -12.04
C HIS A 3 8.11 -2.95 -11.28
N PHE A 4 7.83 -4.09 -11.87
CA PHE A 4 7.18 -5.21 -11.23
C PHE A 4 8.13 -5.90 -10.26
N PHE A 5 7.61 -6.25 -9.09
CA PHE A 5 8.32 -6.93 -8.04
C PHE A 5 8.74 -8.33 -8.47
N THR A 6 10.04 -8.60 -8.45
CA THR A 6 10.58 -9.93 -8.23
C THR A 6 10.87 -10.07 -6.75
N PHE A 7 10.06 -10.86 -6.06
CA PHE A 7 10.31 -11.25 -4.69
C PHE A 7 11.41 -12.33 -4.66
N THR A 8 12.61 -11.95 -4.24
CA THR A 8 13.66 -12.91 -3.90
C THR A 8 13.65 -13.08 -2.39
N PRO A 9 13.25 -14.23 -1.84
CA PRO A 9 13.26 -14.44 -0.41
C PRO A 9 14.69 -14.49 0.10
N LYS A 10 15.07 -13.56 1.00
CA LYS A 10 16.27 -13.74 1.84
C LYS A 10 15.97 -14.89 2.79
N LYS A 11 16.69 -16.01 2.59
CA LYS A 11 16.69 -17.17 3.48
C LYS A 11 16.98 -16.76 4.93
N LYS A 12 15.99 -16.96 5.81
CA LYS A 12 16.22 -17.31 7.21
C LYS A 12 15.34 -18.51 7.51
N ALA A 13 15.98 -19.54 8.00
CA ALA A 13 15.41 -20.85 8.27
C ALA A 13 14.23 -20.74 9.26
N ALA A 14 13.03 -20.93 8.75
CA ALA A 14 11.94 -21.58 9.42
C ALA A 14 11.71 -22.85 8.60
N THR A 15 11.55 -23.96 9.25
CA THR A 15 11.54 -25.30 8.70
C THR A 15 10.64 -25.39 7.46
N ASP A 16 11.21 -25.87 6.34
CA ASP A 16 10.63 -25.98 5.01
C ASP A 16 9.31 -26.79 4.91
N ILE A 17 8.84 -27.36 6.01
CA ILE A 17 7.71 -28.30 6.05
C ILE A 17 6.38 -27.58 6.15
N ASP A 18 6.28 -26.44 6.87
CA ASP A 18 5.00 -25.75 7.06
C ASP A 18 4.61 -24.83 5.89
N PHE A 19 5.59 -24.38 5.08
CA PHE A 19 5.33 -23.52 3.94
C PHE A 19 4.83 -24.29 2.72
N ILE A 20 5.28 -25.53 2.55
CA ILE A 20 4.87 -26.41 1.43
C ILE A 20 3.43 -26.90 1.62
N HIS A 21 2.99 -27.19 2.85
CA HIS A 21 1.60 -27.57 3.14
C HIS A 21 0.59 -26.44 2.93
N LEU A 22 1.04 -25.17 2.93
CA LEU A 22 0.18 -24.01 2.64
C LEU A 22 -0.10 -23.84 1.14
N ILE A 23 0.69 -24.48 0.28
CA ILE A 23 0.65 -24.34 -1.20
C ILE A 23 -0.19 -25.44 -1.86
N GLU A 24 -0.49 -26.54 -1.17
CA GLU A 24 -1.23 -27.67 -1.75
C GLU A 24 -2.76 -27.52 -1.78
N SER A 25 -3.33 -26.35 -1.47
CA SER A 25 -4.76 -26.12 -1.70
C SER A 25 -4.99 -25.59 -3.12
N THR A 26 -5.25 -26.49 -4.04
CA THR A 26 -5.85 -26.16 -5.35
C THR A 26 -7.05 -25.22 -5.15
N GLY A 27 -6.95 -24.00 -5.68
CA GLY A 27 -8.09 -23.09 -5.75
C GLY A 27 -8.20 -22.03 -4.65
N MET A 28 -7.08 -21.40 -4.22
CA MET A 28 -7.19 -20.23 -3.32
C MET A 28 -7.91 -19.08 -4.01
N LYS A 29 -8.82 -18.43 -3.27
CA LYS A 29 -9.59 -17.29 -3.73
C LYS A 29 -9.02 -16.01 -3.16
N ILE A 30 -8.62 -15.09 -4.05
CA ILE A 30 -8.03 -13.80 -3.72
C ILE A 30 -9.04 -12.72 -4.06
N LEU A 31 -9.41 -11.90 -3.09
CA LEU A 31 -10.32 -10.76 -3.27
C LEU A 31 -9.53 -9.46 -3.31
N VAL A 32 -9.72 -8.68 -4.35
CA VAL A 32 -9.37 -7.25 -4.34
C VAL A 32 -10.63 -6.47 -3.97
N ALA A 33 -10.63 -5.82 -2.83
CA ALA A 33 -11.74 -5.01 -2.37
C ALA A 33 -11.33 -3.55 -2.23
N THR A 34 -12.03 -2.64 -2.93
CA THR A 34 -11.74 -1.20 -2.85
C THR A 34 -12.94 -0.33 -3.25
N GLU A 35 -13.29 0.63 -2.40
CA GLU A 35 -14.27 1.67 -2.71
C GLU A 35 -13.79 2.56 -3.88
N LYS A 36 -12.47 2.84 -3.92
CA LYS A 36 -11.83 3.63 -4.99
C LYS A 36 -11.03 2.68 -5.89
N PRO A 37 -11.49 2.37 -7.11
CA PRO A 37 -10.86 1.38 -7.97
C PRO A 37 -9.38 1.62 -8.19
N PHE A 38 -8.63 0.56 -8.37
CA PHE A 38 -7.28 0.62 -8.90
C PHE A 38 -7.30 1.04 -10.38
N ALA A 39 -6.17 1.53 -10.89
CA ALA A 39 -5.99 1.67 -12.31
C ALA A 39 -6.12 0.29 -12.99
N LYS A 40 -6.72 0.27 -14.19
CA LYS A 40 -6.97 -0.98 -14.92
C LYS A 40 -5.70 -1.82 -15.09
N GLU A 41 -4.59 -1.17 -15.44
CA GLU A 41 -3.29 -1.81 -15.63
C GLU A 41 -2.78 -2.52 -14.36
N ALA A 42 -3.10 -1.96 -13.18
CA ALA A 42 -2.75 -2.59 -11.90
C ALA A 42 -3.60 -3.84 -11.64
N VAL A 43 -4.91 -3.77 -11.91
CA VAL A 43 -5.82 -4.91 -11.79
C VAL A 43 -5.42 -6.02 -12.76
N ASP A 44 -5.13 -5.68 -14.02
CA ASP A 44 -4.69 -6.63 -15.05
C ASP A 44 -3.37 -7.30 -14.66
N GLY A 45 -2.45 -6.55 -14.03
CA GLY A 45 -1.21 -7.09 -13.49
C GLY A 45 -1.44 -8.07 -12.34
N ILE A 46 -2.31 -7.73 -11.38
CA ILE A 46 -2.70 -8.62 -10.28
C ILE A 46 -3.36 -9.87 -10.84
N ARG A 47 -4.31 -9.72 -11.76
CA ARG A 47 -5.02 -10.83 -12.39
C ARG A 47 -4.07 -11.83 -13.00
N ARG A 48 -3.13 -11.36 -13.83
CA ARG A 48 -2.14 -12.24 -14.46
C ARG A 48 -1.36 -13.05 -13.44
N ILE A 49 -0.85 -12.40 -12.38
CA ILE A 49 -0.06 -13.07 -11.34
C ILE A 49 -0.90 -14.12 -10.61
N VAL A 50 -2.16 -13.81 -10.30
CA VAL A 50 -3.06 -14.71 -9.58
C VAL A 50 -3.44 -15.92 -10.44
N GLU A 51 -3.80 -15.69 -11.71
CA GLU A 51 -4.20 -16.71 -12.65
C GLU A 51 -3.02 -17.61 -13.05
N ASP A 52 -1.81 -17.04 -13.27
CA ASP A 52 -0.58 -17.79 -13.54
C ASP A 52 -0.19 -18.69 -12.37
N ALA A 53 -0.57 -18.33 -11.14
CA ALA A 53 -0.39 -19.15 -9.94
C ALA A 53 -1.50 -20.21 -9.76
N GLY A 54 -2.48 -20.26 -10.63
CA GLY A 54 -3.61 -21.21 -10.56
C GLY A 54 -4.66 -20.83 -9.51
N TYR A 55 -4.75 -19.57 -9.11
CA TYR A 55 -5.71 -19.06 -8.12
C TYR A 55 -6.86 -18.29 -8.77
N GLU A 56 -7.96 -18.13 -8.04
CA GLU A 56 -9.11 -17.34 -8.45
C GLU A 56 -8.99 -15.88 -8.00
N LEU A 57 -9.20 -14.93 -8.90
CA LEU A 57 -9.30 -13.50 -8.57
C LEU A 57 -10.76 -13.04 -8.57
N ALA A 58 -11.24 -12.59 -7.42
CA ALA A 58 -12.49 -11.86 -7.26
C ALA A 58 -12.23 -10.36 -7.12
N LEU A 59 -13.13 -9.54 -7.65
CA LEU A 59 -13.07 -8.08 -7.54
C LEU A 59 -14.34 -7.55 -6.88
N LEU A 60 -14.19 -6.69 -5.88
CA LEU A 60 -15.25 -5.88 -5.29
C LEU A 60 -14.83 -4.41 -5.36
N GLU A 61 -15.29 -3.73 -6.39
CA GLU A 61 -14.94 -2.33 -6.63
C GLU A 61 -16.14 -1.41 -6.48
N LYS A 62 -15.91 -0.16 -6.07
CA LYS A 62 -16.94 0.89 -5.95
C LYS A 62 -18.11 0.51 -5.04
N TYR A 63 -17.88 -0.38 -4.11
CA TYR A 63 -18.92 -0.71 -3.14
C TYR A 63 -19.16 0.49 -2.20
N THR A 64 -20.38 0.65 -1.76
CA THR A 64 -20.84 1.77 -0.93
C THR A 64 -21.36 1.32 0.42
N ASP A 65 -21.60 0.01 0.58
CA ASP A 65 -22.10 -0.58 1.80
C ASP A 65 -21.09 -1.61 2.34
N LYS A 66 -20.81 -1.49 3.63
CA LYS A 66 -20.00 -2.44 4.38
C LYS A 66 -20.52 -3.88 4.29
N ALA A 67 -21.84 -4.06 4.18
CA ALA A 67 -22.44 -5.37 4.02
C ALA A 67 -21.94 -6.10 2.76
N GLN A 68 -21.66 -5.37 1.68
CA GLN A 68 -21.07 -5.95 0.46
C GLN A 68 -19.67 -6.51 0.73
N LEU A 69 -18.84 -5.77 1.51
CA LEU A 69 -17.51 -6.23 1.88
C LEU A 69 -17.59 -7.46 2.79
N LEU A 70 -18.49 -7.45 3.79
CA LEU A 70 -18.69 -8.59 4.71
C LEU A 70 -19.13 -9.86 3.97
N ALA A 71 -20.00 -9.73 2.98
CA ALA A 71 -20.42 -10.83 2.15
C ALA A 71 -19.28 -11.35 1.24
N ALA A 72 -18.51 -10.43 0.64
CA ALA A 72 -17.44 -10.79 -0.29
C ALA A 72 -16.25 -11.46 0.38
N VAL A 73 -15.96 -11.14 1.65
CA VAL A 73 -14.81 -11.74 2.37
C VAL A 73 -15.11 -13.10 2.98
N ALA A 74 -16.35 -13.56 2.95
CA ALA A 74 -16.79 -14.72 3.73
C ALA A 74 -16.06 -16.03 3.38
N ASP A 75 -15.64 -16.20 2.12
CA ASP A 75 -15.05 -17.43 1.57
C ASP A 75 -13.65 -17.26 0.95
N VAL A 76 -13.02 -16.09 1.15
CA VAL A 76 -11.72 -15.80 0.53
C VAL A 76 -10.54 -16.19 1.42
N ASP A 77 -9.45 -16.60 0.79
CA ASP A 77 -8.19 -16.94 1.45
C ASP A 77 -7.24 -15.73 1.60
N ALA A 78 -7.31 -14.79 0.67
CA ALA A 78 -6.49 -13.58 0.67
C ALA A 78 -7.33 -12.35 0.35
N LEU A 79 -7.02 -11.23 1.01
CA LEU A 79 -7.69 -9.95 0.81
C LEU A 79 -6.67 -8.87 0.47
N ILE A 80 -6.85 -8.22 -0.66
CA ILE A 80 -6.07 -7.04 -1.08
C ILE A 80 -6.95 -5.81 -0.94
N VAL A 81 -6.50 -4.84 -0.14
CA VAL A 81 -7.20 -3.55 0.08
C VAL A 81 -6.29 -2.37 -0.19
N ARG A 82 -6.86 -1.20 -0.41
CA ARG A 82 -6.12 0.06 -0.53
C ARG A 82 -6.30 0.94 0.71
N SER A 83 -7.45 1.60 0.82
CA SER A 83 -7.78 2.52 1.93
C SER A 83 -8.96 2.00 2.76
N ASP A 84 -9.52 0.88 2.36
CA ASP A 84 -10.70 0.26 2.92
C ASP A 84 -10.39 -0.26 4.33
N LYS A 85 -11.34 -0.12 5.24
CA LYS A 85 -11.16 -0.51 6.64
C LYS A 85 -11.38 -2.01 6.83
N VAL A 86 -10.32 -2.70 7.22
CA VAL A 86 -10.36 -4.12 7.60
C VAL A 86 -10.47 -4.20 9.12
N THR A 87 -11.69 -4.05 9.62
CA THR A 87 -12.01 -4.06 11.04
C THR A 87 -12.08 -5.48 11.60
N ALA A 88 -12.16 -5.63 12.93
CA ALA A 88 -12.39 -6.92 13.59
C ALA A 88 -13.63 -7.63 13.05
N GLU A 89 -14.68 -6.90 12.68
CA GLU A 89 -15.89 -7.46 12.09
C GLU A 89 -15.63 -8.05 10.70
N VAL A 90 -14.88 -7.35 9.83
CA VAL A 90 -14.48 -7.86 8.51
C VAL A 90 -13.62 -9.10 8.65
N ILE A 91 -12.64 -9.06 9.56
CA ILE A 91 -11.79 -10.21 9.90
C ILE A 91 -12.64 -11.37 10.44
N GLY A 92 -13.62 -11.08 11.30
CA GLY A 92 -14.53 -12.07 11.85
C GLY A 92 -15.41 -12.75 10.80
N ALA A 93 -15.87 -12.02 9.78
CA ALA A 93 -16.68 -12.54 8.68
C ALA A 93 -15.88 -13.45 7.72
N ALA A 94 -14.59 -13.19 7.56
CA ALA A 94 -13.70 -13.88 6.61
C ALA A 94 -13.21 -15.22 7.19
N LYS A 95 -13.96 -16.32 6.98
CA LYS A 95 -13.71 -17.61 7.64
C LYS A 95 -12.38 -18.25 7.25
N ASN A 96 -12.00 -18.15 5.98
CA ASN A 96 -10.83 -18.82 5.40
C ASN A 96 -9.60 -17.90 5.27
N LEU A 97 -9.72 -16.62 5.65
CA LEU A 97 -8.71 -15.60 5.42
C LEU A 97 -7.38 -15.94 6.12
N LYS A 98 -6.32 -15.98 5.33
CA LYS A 98 -4.93 -16.28 5.76
C LYS A 98 -4.04 -15.04 5.72
N ILE A 99 -4.32 -14.12 4.79
CA ILE A 99 -3.48 -12.95 4.55
C ILE A 99 -4.31 -11.73 4.12
N VAL A 100 -3.93 -10.57 4.66
CA VAL A 100 -4.39 -9.25 4.20
C VAL A 100 -3.20 -8.49 3.64
N VAL A 101 -3.31 -8.00 2.41
CA VAL A 101 -2.30 -7.16 1.77
C VAL A 101 -2.84 -5.74 1.60
N ARG A 102 -2.26 -4.79 2.29
CA ARG A 102 -2.55 -3.38 2.09
C ARG A 102 -1.67 -2.83 0.96
N ALA A 103 -2.28 -2.47 -0.16
CA ALA A 103 -1.59 -1.84 -1.30
C ALA A 103 -1.23 -0.37 -0.98
N GLY A 104 -0.22 -0.18 -0.15
CA GLY A 104 0.31 1.11 0.28
C GLY A 104 1.20 1.00 1.51
N ALA A 105 1.77 2.11 1.96
CA ALA A 105 2.78 2.13 3.02
C ALA A 105 2.19 2.08 4.45
N GLY A 106 1.12 2.85 4.72
CA GLY A 106 0.43 2.80 6.01
C GLY A 106 -0.40 1.51 6.15
N TYR A 107 -0.76 1.13 7.36
CA TYR A 107 -1.62 -0.04 7.64
C TYR A 107 -2.58 0.21 8.81
N ASP A 108 -2.80 1.46 9.14
CA ASP A 108 -3.72 1.95 10.17
C ASP A 108 -5.20 1.65 9.88
N ASN A 109 -5.50 1.28 8.64
CA ASN A 109 -6.82 0.82 8.21
C ASN A 109 -7.07 -0.67 8.47
N VAL A 110 -6.11 -1.44 9.02
CA VAL A 110 -6.24 -2.86 9.33
C VAL A 110 -6.16 -3.08 10.84
N ASP A 111 -7.12 -3.80 11.40
CA ASP A 111 -7.09 -4.21 12.82
C ASP A 111 -6.08 -5.34 13.02
N LEU A 112 -4.85 -4.94 13.39
CA LEU A 112 -3.75 -5.89 13.60
C LEU A 112 -3.99 -6.83 14.78
N ALA A 113 -4.68 -6.36 15.84
CA ALA A 113 -4.96 -7.19 17.00
C ALA A 113 -5.91 -8.33 16.64
N ALA A 114 -6.99 -8.02 15.91
CA ALA A 114 -7.93 -9.02 15.43
C ALA A 114 -7.30 -9.99 14.43
N ALA A 115 -6.44 -9.49 13.52
CA ALA A 115 -5.71 -10.33 12.57
C ALA A 115 -4.76 -11.30 13.28
N THR A 116 -3.97 -10.79 14.23
CA THR A 116 -3.03 -11.60 15.03
C THR A 116 -3.75 -12.67 15.85
N ALA A 117 -4.88 -12.33 16.48
CA ALA A 117 -5.66 -13.28 17.27
C ALA A 117 -6.19 -14.48 16.43
N ARG A 118 -6.31 -14.29 15.12
CA ARG A 118 -6.72 -15.32 14.16
C ARG A 118 -5.56 -15.93 13.34
N GLY A 119 -4.31 -15.56 13.64
CA GLY A 119 -3.15 -16.02 12.87
C GLY A 119 -3.10 -15.51 11.43
N ILE A 120 -3.81 -14.41 11.11
CA ILE A 120 -3.84 -13.82 9.78
C ILE A 120 -2.61 -12.93 9.59
N VAL A 121 -1.86 -13.15 8.51
CA VAL A 121 -0.71 -12.32 8.16
C VAL A 121 -1.19 -10.99 7.57
N VAL A 122 -0.60 -9.87 8.00
CA VAL A 122 -0.85 -8.55 7.39
C VAL A 122 0.42 -8.04 6.75
N MET A 123 0.33 -7.69 5.48
CA MET A 123 1.43 -7.14 4.69
C MET A 123 1.08 -5.77 4.12
N ASN A 124 2.10 -4.96 3.87
CA ASN A 124 1.99 -3.65 3.23
C ASN A 124 3.07 -3.48 2.15
N THR A 125 3.04 -2.35 1.42
CA THR A 125 4.02 -2.03 0.36
C THR A 125 4.82 -0.77 0.71
N PRO A 126 5.75 -0.84 1.67
CA PRO A 126 6.48 0.34 2.13
C PRO A 126 7.38 0.91 1.03
N GLY A 127 7.44 2.24 0.95
CA GLY A 127 8.34 2.95 0.04
C GLY A 127 7.82 3.16 -1.38
N GLN A 128 6.79 2.44 -1.83
CA GLN A 128 6.33 2.47 -3.23
C GLN A 128 5.78 3.82 -3.68
N ASN A 129 5.15 4.57 -2.80
CA ASN A 129 4.61 5.91 -3.05
C ASN A 129 5.53 7.04 -2.57
N SER A 130 6.71 6.72 -2.02
CA SER A 130 7.57 7.71 -1.33
C SER A 130 8.03 8.84 -2.24
N ASN A 131 8.28 8.54 -3.53
CA ASN A 131 8.70 9.54 -4.48
C ASN A 131 7.58 10.56 -4.75
N ALA A 132 6.37 10.09 -4.99
CA ALA A 132 5.21 10.96 -5.22
C ALA A 132 4.91 11.84 -3.99
N VAL A 133 5.02 11.28 -2.77
CA VAL A 133 4.84 12.04 -1.53
C VAL A 133 5.93 13.11 -1.37
N ALA A 134 7.19 12.79 -1.69
CA ALA A 134 8.29 13.77 -1.63
C ALA A 134 8.10 14.91 -2.65
N GLU A 135 7.64 14.61 -3.85
CA GLU A 135 7.31 15.61 -4.87
C GLU A 135 6.17 16.51 -4.44
N LEU A 136 5.12 15.94 -3.86
CA LEU A 136 4.01 16.72 -3.32
C LEU A 136 4.48 17.63 -2.18
N ALA A 137 5.34 17.16 -1.28
CA ALA A 137 5.87 17.97 -0.20
C ALA A 137 6.62 19.20 -0.72
N LEU A 138 7.47 19.05 -1.75
CA LEU A 138 8.17 20.17 -2.39
C LEU A 138 7.21 21.12 -3.11
N ALA A 139 6.24 20.58 -3.84
CA ALA A 139 5.21 21.38 -4.49
C ALA A 139 4.41 22.22 -3.47
N MET A 140 4.09 21.65 -2.30
CA MET A 140 3.42 22.36 -1.23
C MET A 140 4.30 23.46 -0.62
N MET A 141 5.60 23.26 -0.48
CA MET A 141 6.54 24.31 -0.02
C MET A 141 6.53 25.49 -0.98
N VAL A 142 6.61 25.24 -2.29
CA VAL A 142 6.52 26.28 -3.33
C VAL A 142 5.15 26.96 -3.28
N PHE A 143 4.08 26.20 -3.23
CA PHE A 143 2.71 26.69 -3.16
C PHE A 143 2.52 27.66 -1.97
N MET A 144 3.00 27.27 -0.78
CA MET A 144 2.88 28.10 0.42
C MET A 144 3.75 29.35 0.34
N SER A 145 4.99 29.24 -0.13
CA SER A 145 5.88 30.39 -0.25
C SER A 145 5.39 31.43 -1.27
N ARG A 146 4.66 30.98 -2.29
CA ARG A 146 4.02 31.82 -3.31
C ARG A 146 2.58 32.24 -2.96
N ASN A 147 2.26 32.31 -1.66
CA ASN A 147 0.95 32.73 -1.17
C ASN A 147 -0.21 31.93 -1.80
N ARG A 148 -0.02 30.59 -1.94
CA ARG A 148 -1.03 29.67 -2.53
C ARG A 148 -1.43 30.06 -3.96
N PHE A 149 -0.53 30.71 -4.70
CA PHE A 149 -0.74 31.26 -6.03
C PHE A 149 -1.90 32.29 -6.13
N THR A 150 -2.28 32.89 -4.99
CA THR A 150 -3.23 34.00 -4.99
C THR A 150 -2.51 35.32 -5.28
N PRO A 151 -3.21 36.34 -5.84
CA PRO A 151 -2.61 37.67 -6.05
C PRO A 151 -1.99 38.22 -4.73
N GLY A 152 -0.79 38.78 -4.84
CA GLY A 152 -0.06 39.35 -3.71
C GLY A 152 1.41 38.94 -3.71
N THR A 153 2.16 39.46 -2.74
CA THR A 153 3.59 39.22 -2.59
C THR A 153 3.82 37.85 -1.92
N GLY A 154 4.51 36.97 -2.60
CA GLY A 154 5.05 35.73 -2.03
C GLY A 154 6.52 35.89 -1.62
N SER A 155 7.13 34.83 -1.14
CA SER A 155 8.56 34.76 -0.84
C SER A 155 9.20 33.64 -1.68
N GLU A 156 10.51 33.75 -1.87
CA GLU A 156 11.32 32.66 -2.43
C GLU A 156 11.64 31.65 -1.36
N ILE A 157 11.87 30.41 -1.78
CA ILE A 157 12.36 29.36 -0.90
C ILE A 157 13.89 29.32 -0.86
N GLN A 158 14.55 30.01 -1.80
CA GLN A 158 15.99 30.16 -1.83
C GLN A 158 16.52 30.79 -0.51
N GLY A 159 17.60 30.24 0.01
CA GLY A 159 18.23 30.70 1.26
C GLY A 159 17.46 30.32 2.54
N LYS A 160 16.36 29.60 2.44
CA LYS A 160 15.63 29.12 3.62
C LYS A 160 16.16 27.76 4.08
N THR A 161 16.07 27.48 5.37
CA THR A 161 16.47 26.20 5.96
C THR A 161 15.32 25.20 5.93
N LEU A 162 15.55 24.02 5.41
CA LEU A 162 14.63 22.90 5.43
C LEU A 162 14.97 21.93 6.57
N GLY A 163 14.12 21.89 7.61
CA GLY A 163 14.19 20.89 8.66
C GLY A 163 13.42 19.62 8.27
N ILE A 164 14.04 18.45 8.36
CA ILE A 164 13.40 17.17 8.09
C ILE A 164 13.37 16.35 9.37
N HIS A 165 12.17 16.15 9.92
CA HIS A 165 11.95 15.27 11.06
C HIS A 165 11.53 13.89 10.54
N ALA A 166 12.26 12.83 10.92
CA ALA A 166 12.15 11.46 10.42
C ALA A 166 12.72 11.26 8.98
N TYR A 167 13.99 10.84 8.92
CA TYR A 167 14.75 10.65 7.68
C TYR A 167 14.60 9.22 7.10
N GLY A 168 13.34 8.75 6.97
CA GLY A 168 12.95 7.46 6.37
C GLY A 168 12.82 7.54 4.84
N ASN A 169 11.97 6.66 4.27
CA ASN A 169 11.79 6.56 2.80
C ASN A 169 11.39 7.89 2.15
N VAL A 170 10.45 8.61 2.73
CA VAL A 170 10.00 9.92 2.21
C VAL A 170 11.02 11.01 2.53
N GLY A 171 11.45 11.12 3.79
CA GLY A 171 12.37 12.17 4.23
C GLY A 171 13.69 12.21 3.45
N LYS A 172 14.25 11.04 3.14
CA LYS A 172 15.45 10.93 2.27
C LYS A 172 15.20 11.49 0.87
N LEU A 173 14.04 11.25 0.29
CA LEU A 173 13.71 11.75 -1.04
C LEU A 173 13.41 13.25 -1.02
N VAL A 174 12.74 13.74 0.03
CA VAL A 174 12.55 15.19 0.23
C VAL A 174 13.89 15.89 0.35
N GLY A 175 14.82 15.36 1.16
CA GLY A 175 16.16 15.91 1.31
C GLY A 175 16.93 15.96 0.00
N ARG A 176 16.96 14.84 -0.75
CA ARG A 176 17.63 14.77 -2.06
C ARG A 176 17.04 15.76 -3.06
N LYS A 177 15.72 15.82 -3.17
CA LYS A 177 15.05 16.74 -4.09
C LYS A 177 15.18 18.19 -3.65
N GLY A 178 15.16 18.46 -2.35
CA GLY A 178 15.43 19.77 -1.77
C GLY A 178 16.83 20.26 -2.11
N CYS A 179 17.85 19.42 -1.97
CA CYS A 179 19.21 19.75 -2.40
C CYS A 179 19.29 20.15 -3.89
N LEU A 180 18.61 19.43 -4.78
CA LEU A 180 18.58 19.76 -6.21
C LEU A 180 17.95 21.13 -6.51
N LEU A 181 17.08 21.62 -5.65
CA LEU A 181 16.44 22.93 -5.78
C LEU A 181 17.29 24.07 -5.17
N TYR A 182 18.24 23.75 -4.29
CA TYR A 182 18.93 24.73 -3.43
C TYR A 182 20.45 24.63 -3.46
N THR A 183 21.06 23.76 -4.23
CA THR A 183 22.52 23.69 -4.27
C THR A 183 23.13 24.92 -4.92
N SER A 184 23.71 25.75 -4.09
CA SER A 184 25.04 26.26 -4.30
C SER A 184 25.96 25.35 -3.48
N ASP A 185 26.82 24.63 -4.16
CA ASP A 185 28.04 24.01 -3.67
C ASP A 185 28.10 23.60 -2.17
N ALA A 186 27.85 22.33 -1.90
CA ALA A 186 28.31 21.65 -0.70
C ALA A 186 29.22 20.49 -1.10
#